data_5841d04f27bf6e230cbe87319eaa643f
#
_entry.id   5841d04f27bf6e230cbe87319eaa643f
#
_cell.length_a   1.000
_cell.length_b   1.000
_cell.length_c   1.000
_cell.angle_alpha   90.00
_cell.angle_beta   90.00
_cell.angle_gamma   90.00
#
_symmetry.space_group_name_H-M   'P 1'
#
loop_
_entity.id
_entity.type
_entity.pdbx_description
1 polymer ?
#
loop_
_entity_poly.entity_id
_entity_poly.type
_entity_poly.pdbx_seq_one_letter_code
_entity_poly.pdbx_strand_id
1 'polypeptide(L)'
;MAKSPARAGRRTRTRWGLWVLAIIAALVGGAAFAFRAEIGGYGAVSAAYTARVACSCRFVAGRPLKDCAKDKLAGMEAVTLVEDVETKSVTARFPLVASATATYREGFGCVLEPYES
;
A
#
# COMPACT_ATOMS: atom_id res chain seq x y z
N MET A 1 7.46 28.94 45.97
CA MET A 1 7.44 29.07 44.54
C MET A 1 7.41 27.71 43.89
N ALA A 2 6.24 27.26 43.66
CA ALA A 2 5.92 25.86 43.37
C ALA A 2 5.95 25.51 41.86
N LYS A 3 6.83 26.12 41.08
CA LYS A 3 6.90 25.88 39.64
C LYS A 3 7.72 24.67 39.23
N SER A 4 8.70 24.29 40.04
CA SER A 4 9.65 23.24 39.73
C SER A 4 9.00 21.84 39.65
N PRO A 5 8.03 21.44 40.49
CA PRO A 5 7.43 20.11 40.40
C PRO A 5 6.64 19.88 39.09
N ALA A 6 5.95 20.89 38.60
CA ALA A 6 5.20 20.77 37.37
C ALA A 6 6.09 20.60 36.13
N ARG A 7 7.23 21.31 36.09
CA ARG A 7 8.22 21.18 35.02
C ARG A 7 8.93 19.83 35.07
N ALA A 8 9.30 19.38 36.25
CA ALA A 8 9.91 18.07 36.44
C ALA A 8 8.99 16.93 36.01
N GLY A 9 7.70 17.02 36.37
CA GLY A 9 6.70 16.03 35.94
C GLY A 9 6.51 16.02 34.44
N ARG A 10 6.54 17.19 33.80
CA ARG A 10 6.42 17.31 32.36
C ARG A 10 7.63 16.68 31.63
N ARG A 11 8.84 16.94 32.11
CA ARG A 11 10.05 16.34 31.55
C ARG A 11 10.04 14.83 31.67
N THR A 12 9.66 14.30 32.82
CA THR A 12 9.58 12.87 33.06
C THR A 12 8.54 12.23 32.14
N ARG A 13 7.39 12.84 31.98
CA ARG A 13 6.34 12.37 31.07
C ARG A 13 6.82 12.37 29.62
N THR A 14 7.52 13.42 29.19
CA THR A 14 8.05 13.53 27.83
C THR A 14 9.10 12.47 27.58
N ARG A 15 10.02 12.24 28.53
CA ARG A 15 11.04 11.20 28.40
C ARG A 15 10.40 9.82 28.37
N TRP A 16 9.45 9.59 29.21
CA TRP A 16 8.74 8.31 29.25
C TRP A 16 7.95 8.07 27.97
N GLY A 17 7.29 9.10 27.45
CA GLY A 17 6.63 9.06 26.15
C GLY A 17 7.58 8.73 25.02
N LEU A 18 8.78 9.32 25.01
CA LEU A 18 9.80 9.03 24.01
C LEU A 18 10.29 7.58 24.10
N TRP A 19 10.47 7.07 25.31
CA TRP A 19 10.86 5.67 25.51
C TRP A 19 9.77 4.72 25.03
N VAL A 20 8.52 5.01 25.33
CA VAL A 20 7.39 4.21 24.87
C VAL A 20 7.32 4.21 23.34
N LEU A 21 7.47 5.38 22.72
CA LEU A 21 7.49 5.49 21.27
C LEU A 21 8.66 4.72 20.66
N ALA A 22 9.84 4.78 21.28
CA ALA A 22 11.00 4.04 20.80
C ALA A 22 10.78 2.53 20.87
N ILE A 23 10.19 2.04 21.96
CA ILE A 23 9.87 0.62 22.13
C ILE A 23 8.83 0.18 21.09
N ILE A 24 7.77 0.96 20.90
CA ILE A 24 6.75 0.67 19.90
C ILE A 24 7.38 0.66 18.51
N ALA A 25 8.19 1.64 18.17
CA ALA A 25 8.89 1.70 16.89
C ALA A 25 9.79 0.48 16.67
N ALA A 26 10.52 0.07 17.70
CA ALA A 26 11.39 -1.11 17.64
C ALA A 26 10.58 -2.38 17.44
N LEU A 27 9.46 -2.54 18.13
CA LEU A 27 8.59 -3.70 18.00
C LEU A 27 7.94 -3.76 16.60
N VAL A 28 7.43 -2.64 16.12
CA VAL A 28 6.82 -2.55 14.78
C VAL A 28 7.88 -2.81 13.72
N GLY A 29 9.04 -2.19 13.82
CA GLY A 29 10.14 -2.38 12.88
C GLY A 29 10.66 -3.81 12.88
N GLY A 30 10.81 -4.42 14.05
CA GLY A 30 11.22 -5.81 14.18
C GLY A 30 10.18 -6.77 13.59
N ALA A 31 8.90 -6.53 13.86
CA ALA A 31 7.82 -7.34 13.30
C ALA A 31 7.76 -7.19 11.78
N ALA A 32 7.86 -5.97 11.27
CA ALA A 32 7.88 -5.71 9.83
C ALA A 32 9.05 -6.42 9.15
N PHE A 33 10.23 -6.40 9.76
CA PHE A 33 11.41 -7.08 9.25
C PHE A 33 11.23 -8.61 9.28
N ALA A 34 10.70 -9.14 10.39
CA ALA A 34 10.48 -10.58 10.54
C ALA A 34 9.44 -11.12 9.55
N PHE A 35 8.40 -10.34 9.27
CA PHE A 35 7.32 -10.73 8.36
C PHE A 35 7.43 -10.08 6.98
N ARG A 36 8.60 -9.60 6.62
CA ARG A 36 8.81 -8.89 5.35
C ARG A 36 8.40 -9.72 4.13
N ALA A 37 8.62 -11.02 4.17
CA ALA A 37 8.27 -11.90 3.07
C ALA A 37 6.75 -12.02 2.91
N GLU A 38 6.02 -12.17 4.01
CA GLU A 38 4.57 -12.22 4.01
C GLU A 38 3.94 -10.89 3.61
N ILE A 39 4.48 -9.80 4.12
CA ILE A 39 4.02 -8.44 3.78
C ILE A 39 4.26 -8.18 2.29
N GLY A 40 5.45 -8.52 1.79
CA GLY A 40 5.79 -8.37 0.38
C GLY A 40 4.90 -9.23 -0.51
N GLY A 41 4.64 -10.48 -0.10
CA GLY A 41 3.75 -11.38 -0.81
C GLY A 41 2.32 -10.86 -0.84
N TYR A 42 1.80 -10.41 0.30
CA TYR A 42 0.46 -9.81 0.36
C TYR A 42 0.37 -8.57 -0.52
N GLY A 43 1.37 -7.69 -0.45
CA GLY A 43 1.41 -6.49 -1.27
C GLY A 43 1.47 -6.80 -2.76
N ALA A 44 2.28 -7.78 -3.16
CA ALA A 44 2.41 -8.19 -4.55
C ALA A 44 1.10 -8.78 -5.10
N VAL A 45 0.45 -9.66 -4.33
CA VAL A 45 -0.83 -10.25 -4.72
C VAL A 45 -1.93 -9.19 -4.80
N SER A 46 -1.98 -8.30 -3.81
CA SER A 46 -2.96 -7.21 -3.78
C SER A 46 -2.78 -6.27 -4.97
N ALA A 47 -1.56 -5.88 -5.27
CA ALA A 47 -1.25 -5.02 -6.40
C ALA A 47 -1.59 -5.71 -7.73
N ALA A 48 -1.22 -6.97 -7.89
CA ALA A 48 -1.49 -7.74 -9.10
C ALA A 48 -2.99 -7.90 -9.34
N TYR A 49 -3.72 -8.28 -8.31
CA TYR A 49 -5.17 -8.43 -8.38
C TYR A 49 -5.84 -7.11 -8.76
N THR A 50 -5.48 -6.03 -8.06
CA THR A 50 -6.08 -4.72 -8.29
C THR A 50 -5.75 -4.19 -9.69
N ALA A 51 -4.51 -4.38 -10.15
CA ALA A 51 -4.10 -3.95 -11.48
C ALA A 51 -4.90 -4.68 -12.56
N ARG A 52 -5.07 -5.99 -12.43
CA ARG A 52 -5.80 -6.79 -13.40
C ARG A 52 -7.28 -6.44 -13.43
N VAL A 53 -7.90 -6.31 -12.27
CA VAL A 53 -9.32 -5.95 -12.17
C VAL A 53 -9.55 -4.53 -12.71
N ALA A 54 -8.73 -3.57 -12.32
CA ALA A 54 -8.86 -2.20 -12.76
C ALA A 54 -8.62 -2.04 -14.27
N CYS A 55 -7.63 -2.76 -14.81
CA CYS A 55 -7.37 -2.79 -16.24
C CYS A 55 -8.57 -3.34 -17.01
N SER A 56 -9.14 -4.45 -16.56
CA SER A 56 -10.32 -5.03 -17.19
C SER A 56 -11.52 -4.11 -17.10
N CYS A 57 -11.74 -3.49 -15.95
CA CYS A 57 -12.80 -2.53 -15.73
C CYS A 57 -12.66 -1.32 -16.68
N ARG A 58 -11.43 -0.81 -16.82
CA ARG A 58 -11.16 0.40 -17.62
C ARG A 58 -11.16 0.14 -19.12
N PHE A 59 -10.47 -0.90 -19.58
CA PHE A 59 -10.21 -1.11 -21.00
C PHE A 59 -11.11 -2.17 -21.65
N VAL A 60 -11.69 -3.08 -20.89
CA VAL A 60 -12.65 -4.06 -21.40
C VAL A 60 -14.07 -3.58 -21.19
N ALA A 61 -14.43 -3.19 -19.97
CA ALA A 61 -15.76 -2.71 -19.64
C ALA A 61 -16.00 -1.24 -20.03
N GLY A 62 -14.94 -0.48 -20.28
CA GLY A 62 -15.06 0.91 -20.71
C GLY A 62 -15.46 1.89 -19.62
N ARG A 63 -15.33 1.51 -18.36
CA ARG A 63 -15.66 2.38 -17.23
C ARG A 63 -14.49 3.31 -16.88
N PRO A 64 -14.77 4.51 -16.33
CA PRO A 64 -13.70 5.39 -15.84
C PRO A 64 -12.91 4.73 -14.72
N LEU A 65 -11.60 4.99 -14.67
CA LEU A 65 -10.73 4.43 -13.62
C LEU A 65 -11.23 4.78 -12.22
N LYS A 66 -11.81 5.95 -12.07
CA LYS A 66 -12.39 6.42 -10.82
C LYS A 66 -13.45 5.46 -10.27
N ASP A 67 -14.30 4.93 -11.16
CA ASP A 67 -15.30 3.94 -10.80
C ASP A 67 -14.65 2.58 -10.54
N CYS A 68 -13.64 2.24 -11.33
CA CYS A 68 -12.92 0.98 -11.16
C CYS A 68 -12.21 0.89 -9.79
N ALA A 69 -11.77 2.04 -9.27
CA ALA A 69 -11.13 2.08 -7.95
C ALA A 69 -12.08 1.69 -6.82
N LYS A 70 -13.38 1.78 -7.02
CA LYS A 70 -14.39 1.37 -6.03
C LYS A 70 -14.53 -0.14 -5.90
N ASP A 71 -14.03 -0.88 -6.87
CA ASP A 71 -14.14 -2.34 -6.89
C ASP A 71 -13.02 -3.04 -6.11
N LYS A 72 -12.21 -2.30 -5.37
CA LYS A 72 -11.18 -2.88 -4.52
C LYS A 72 -11.78 -3.73 -3.41
N LEU A 73 -11.14 -4.85 -3.14
CA LEU A 73 -11.53 -5.70 -2.02
C LEU A 73 -11.14 -5.06 -0.68
N ALA A 74 -11.79 -5.51 0.38
CA ALA A 74 -11.42 -5.10 1.73
C ALA A 74 -9.94 -5.43 1.99
N GLY A 75 -9.23 -4.48 2.56
CA GLY A 75 -7.79 -4.60 2.80
C GLY A 75 -6.92 -4.08 1.66
N MET A 76 -7.52 -3.70 0.53
CA MET A 76 -6.79 -3.17 -0.63
C MET A 76 -7.00 -1.67 -0.84
N GLU A 77 -7.58 -0.99 0.14
CA GLU A 77 -7.91 0.44 0.03
C GLU A 77 -6.66 1.31 -0.12
N ALA A 78 -5.52 0.86 0.39
CA ALA A 78 -4.26 1.58 0.29
C ALA A 78 -3.62 1.49 -1.09
N VAL A 79 -4.10 0.59 -1.96
CA VAL A 79 -3.56 0.43 -3.31
C VAL A 79 -3.99 1.61 -4.17
N THR A 80 -3.03 2.28 -4.79
CA THR A 80 -3.28 3.38 -5.71
C THR A 80 -3.23 2.89 -7.15
N LEU A 81 -4.05 3.49 -8.01
CA LEU A 81 -4.14 3.12 -9.41
C LEU A 81 -3.69 4.28 -10.29
N VAL A 82 -2.90 3.96 -11.31
CA VAL A 82 -2.47 4.91 -12.34
C VAL A 82 -2.70 4.24 -13.69
N GLU A 83 -3.34 4.96 -14.62
CA GLU A 83 -3.57 4.44 -15.96
C GLU A 83 -2.64 5.10 -16.98
N ASP A 84 -2.31 4.34 -18.01
CA ASP A 84 -1.65 4.85 -19.21
C ASP A 84 -2.55 4.48 -20.40
N VAL A 85 -3.19 5.49 -20.96
CA VAL A 85 -4.13 5.30 -22.06
C VAL A 85 -3.45 4.88 -23.36
N GLU A 86 -2.22 5.35 -23.57
CA GLU A 86 -1.45 5.03 -24.78
C GLU A 86 -1.13 3.54 -24.85
N THR A 87 -0.65 2.98 -23.75
CA THR A 87 -0.28 1.56 -23.68
C THR A 87 -1.45 0.68 -23.25
N LYS A 88 -2.58 1.28 -22.87
CA LYS A 88 -3.75 0.60 -22.32
C LYS A 88 -3.38 -0.26 -21.12
N SER A 89 -2.68 0.35 -20.16
CA SER A 89 -2.21 -0.33 -18.97
C SER A 89 -2.67 0.38 -17.71
N VAL A 90 -2.78 -0.38 -16.63
CA VAL A 90 -3.07 0.14 -15.30
C VAL A 90 -2.02 -0.41 -14.36
N THR A 91 -1.38 0.49 -13.61
CA THR A 91 -0.41 0.15 -12.57
C THR A 91 -1.08 0.33 -11.22
N ALA A 92 -1.06 -0.72 -10.42
CA ALA A 92 -1.50 -0.69 -9.04
C ALA A 92 -0.26 -0.69 -8.15
N ARG A 93 -0.23 0.22 -7.19
CA ARG A 93 0.89 0.35 -6.26
C ARG A 93 0.39 0.20 -4.83
N PHE A 94 0.93 -0.77 -4.14
CA PHE A 94 0.78 -0.88 -2.69
C PHE A 94 1.96 -0.10 -2.08
N PRO A 95 1.70 1.01 -1.37
CA PRO A 95 2.78 1.91 -0.93
C PRO A 95 3.87 1.19 -0.18
N LEU A 96 5.14 1.45 -0.55
CA LEU A 96 6.36 0.93 0.06
C LEU A 96 6.51 -0.60 0.01
N VAL A 97 5.60 -1.32 -0.61
CA VAL A 97 5.61 -2.79 -0.58
C VAL A 97 5.78 -3.37 -1.96
N ALA A 98 4.87 -3.06 -2.88
CA ALA A 98 4.88 -3.69 -4.20
C ALA A 98 4.10 -2.86 -5.22
N SER A 99 4.34 -3.12 -6.50
CA SER A 99 3.55 -2.58 -7.58
C SER A 99 3.38 -3.65 -8.66
N ALA A 100 2.30 -3.54 -9.42
CA ALA A 100 2.05 -4.44 -10.55
C ALA A 100 1.37 -3.68 -11.66
N THR A 101 1.67 -4.04 -12.90
CA THR A 101 1.09 -3.42 -14.09
C THR A 101 0.37 -4.49 -14.89
N ALA A 102 -0.87 -4.22 -15.26
CA ALA A 102 -1.63 -5.04 -16.19
C ALA A 102 -1.84 -4.27 -17.47
N THR A 103 -1.59 -4.89 -18.60
CA THR A 103 -1.70 -4.28 -19.93
C THR A 103 -2.77 -5.01 -20.73
N TYR A 104 -3.68 -4.24 -21.34
CA TYR A 104 -4.69 -4.81 -22.22
C TYR A 104 -4.01 -5.29 -23.52
N ARG A 105 -4.27 -6.54 -23.86
CA ARG A 105 -3.85 -7.15 -25.12
C ARG A 105 -5.03 -7.70 -25.87
N GLU A 106 -5.16 -7.30 -27.10
CA GLU A 106 -6.26 -7.73 -27.94
C GLU A 106 -6.27 -9.27 -28.05
N GLY A 107 -7.43 -9.86 -27.80
CA GLY A 107 -7.61 -11.30 -27.79
C GLY A 107 -7.28 -11.99 -26.47
N PHE A 108 -6.57 -11.35 -25.57
CA PHE A 108 -6.16 -11.92 -24.28
C PHE A 108 -6.75 -11.19 -23.07
N GLY A 109 -7.28 -9.98 -23.29
CA GLY A 109 -7.74 -9.13 -22.19
C GLY A 109 -6.55 -8.49 -21.46
N CYS A 110 -6.71 -8.23 -20.18
CA CYS A 110 -5.64 -7.63 -19.38
C CYS A 110 -4.69 -8.69 -18.84
N VAL A 111 -3.42 -8.55 -19.20
CA VAL A 111 -2.36 -9.48 -18.83
C VAL A 111 -1.41 -8.77 -17.90
N LEU A 112 -1.06 -9.41 -16.79
CA LEU A 112 -0.07 -8.88 -15.86
C LEU A 112 1.32 -8.98 -16.47
N GLU A 113 2.11 -7.93 -16.27
CA GLU A 113 3.52 -7.98 -16.62
C GLU A 113 4.25 -8.95 -15.67
N PRO A 114 5.36 -9.57 -16.15
CA PRO A 114 6.12 -10.47 -15.31
C PRO A 114 6.58 -9.80 -14.02
N TYR A 115 6.50 -10.52 -12.93
CA TYR A 115 6.96 -10.02 -11.63
C TYR A 115 8.48 -9.96 -11.63
N GLU A 116 9.02 -8.79 -11.42
CA GLU A 116 10.46 -8.61 -11.22
C GLU A 116 10.73 -8.62 -9.72
N SER A 117 11.42 -9.65 -9.30
CA SER A 117 11.82 -9.80 -7.89
C SER A 117 13.02 -8.90 -7.56
#